data_83ca2fb423b1af10a9a3240b71131440
#
_entry.id   83ca2fb423b1af10a9a3240b71131440
#
_cell.length_a   1.000
_cell.length_b   1.000
_cell.length_c   1.000
_cell.angle_alpha   90.00
_cell.angle_beta   90.00
_cell.angle_gamma   90.00
#
_symmetry.space_group_name_H-M   'P 1'
#
loop_
_entity.id
_entity.type
_entity.pdbx_description
1 polymer ?
#
loop_
_entity_poly.entity_id
_entity_poly.type
_entity_poly.pdbx_seq_one_letter_code
_entity_poly.pdbx_strand_id
1 'polypeptide(L)'
;MRGLVFLWITSLFLSATFPAEAGLPPPRFRPAVLGSGPDSLVNQIDTQDLLKKGQKDGAIMFCCRVATTGNVVWYRTYLPVPGSDLLEEEVRKRLDKARLAPAIYEHKPVEVLFYGTVFFSVVDGKPKLHIFAHQEAAELKAANDFIGPQPIIGADSKFTGLHYPKERMTVFVKGMVRLALKVDAAGNLQDLQAVSEEPPLVGLAQAALTDFTGAKFIPAFRDGDPVESSILLPVRYEPE
;
A
#
# COMPACT_ATOMS: atom_id res chain seq x y z
N MET A 1 19.24 -79.04 23.22
CA MET A 1 19.76 -77.68 23.45
C MET A 1 19.73 -76.97 22.09
N ARG A 2 18.77 -76.07 21.87
CA ARG A 2 18.58 -75.33 20.62
C ARG A 2 19.09 -73.90 20.87
N GLY A 3 20.18 -73.53 20.22
CA GLY A 3 20.75 -72.17 20.25
C GLY A 3 19.98 -71.26 19.32
N LEU A 4 19.42 -70.17 19.88
CA LEU A 4 18.77 -69.11 19.14
C LEU A 4 19.87 -68.09 18.67
N VAL A 5 20.02 -67.93 17.37
CA VAL A 5 20.86 -66.89 16.76
C VAL A 5 20.02 -65.67 16.58
N PHE A 6 20.33 -64.56 17.29
CA PHE A 6 19.73 -63.25 17.09
C PHE A 6 20.49 -62.53 15.98
N LEU A 7 19.79 -62.32 14.86
CA LEU A 7 20.27 -61.46 13.74
C LEU A 7 19.95 -59.99 14.08
N TRP A 8 20.96 -59.17 14.30
CA TRP A 8 20.78 -57.70 14.39
C TRP A 8 20.73 -57.11 12.97
N ILE A 9 19.58 -56.60 12.57
CA ILE A 9 19.42 -55.82 11.35
C ILE A 9 19.65 -54.32 11.69
N THR A 10 20.84 -53.82 11.36
CA THR A 10 21.17 -52.39 11.41
C THR A 10 20.52 -51.68 10.23
N SER A 11 19.42 -50.96 10.52
CA SER A 11 18.78 -50.09 9.55
C SER A 11 19.63 -48.83 9.33
N LEU A 12 20.24 -48.73 8.17
CA LEU A 12 20.97 -47.55 7.73
C LEU A 12 19.95 -46.53 7.24
N PHE A 13 19.61 -45.51 8.06
CA PHE A 13 18.82 -44.37 7.60
C PHE A 13 19.69 -43.48 6.71
N LEU A 14 19.52 -43.62 5.40
CA LEU A 14 20.09 -42.69 4.43
C LEU A 14 19.26 -41.38 4.49
N SER A 15 19.75 -40.37 5.21
CA SER A 15 19.19 -39.03 5.22
C SER A 15 19.39 -38.41 3.85
N ALA A 16 18.38 -38.47 2.99
CA ALA A 16 18.34 -37.70 1.76
C ALA A 16 18.24 -36.23 2.10
N THR A 17 19.36 -35.50 2.06
CA THR A 17 19.34 -34.03 2.06
C THR A 17 18.83 -33.59 0.69
N PHE A 18 17.55 -33.19 0.64
CA PHE A 18 17.03 -32.48 -0.53
C PHE A 18 17.79 -31.15 -0.63
N PRO A 19 18.36 -30.80 -1.82
CA PRO A 19 18.91 -29.48 -2.00
C PRO A 19 17.76 -28.48 -1.78
N ALA A 20 17.98 -27.46 -0.94
CA ALA A 20 17.08 -26.34 -0.82
C ALA A 20 16.88 -25.77 -2.23
N GLU A 21 15.66 -25.73 -2.72
CA GLU A 21 15.33 -25.06 -3.97
C GLU A 21 15.85 -23.63 -3.85
N ALA A 22 16.89 -23.30 -4.58
CA ALA A 22 17.37 -21.94 -4.70
C ALA A 22 16.24 -21.16 -5.36
N GLY A 23 15.45 -20.44 -4.53
CA GLY A 23 14.35 -19.64 -5.01
C GLY A 23 14.83 -18.69 -6.11
N LEU A 24 14.00 -18.50 -7.13
CA LEU A 24 14.29 -17.51 -8.17
C LEU A 24 14.64 -16.16 -7.52
N PRO A 25 15.62 -15.44 -8.07
CA PRO A 25 15.97 -14.13 -7.53
C PRO A 25 14.73 -13.22 -7.52
N PRO A 26 14.60 -12.30 -6.55
CA PRO A 26 13.49 -11.36 -6.51
C PRO A 26 13.36 -10.63 -7.85
N PRO A 27 12.15 -10.29 -8.30
CA PRO A 27 11.95 -9.50 -9.52
C PRO A 27 12.63 -8.14 -9.38
N ARG A 28 12.94 -7.49 -10.51
CA ARG A 28 13.53 -6.15 -10.50
C ARG A 28 12.63 -5.16 -9.80
N PHE A 29 11.34 -5.17 -10.11
CA PHE A 29 10.31 -4.38 -9.47
C PHE A 29 9.13 -5.26 -9.05
N ARG A 30 8.57 -4.95 -7.90
CA ARG A 30 7.28 -5.47 -7.44
C ARG A 30 6.63 -4.41 -6.54
N PRO A 31 5.40 -3.97 -6.81
CA PRO A 31 4.69 -3.06 -5.92
C PRO A 31 4.37 -3.75 -4.59
N ALA A 32 4.23 -2.95 -3.52
CA ALA A 32 3.51 -3.43 -2.36
C ALA A 32 2.05 -3.66 -2.75
N VAL A 33 1.50 -4.81 -2.39
CA VAL A 33 0.12 -5.17 -2.70
C VAL A 33 -0.56 -5.80 -1.50
N LEU A 34 -1.89 -5.66 -1.46
CA LEU A 34 -2.71 -6.36 -0.48
C LEU A 34 -2.54 -7.87 -0.71
N GLY A 35 -2.07 -8.59 0.27
CA GLY A 35 -1.97 -10.04 0.19
C GLY A 35 -3.35 -10.71 0.15
N SER A 36 -3.38 -12.02 -0.09
CA SER A 36 -4.59 -12.85 -0.02
C SER A 36 -4.74 -13.60 1.31
N GLY A 37 -3.76 -13.48 2.20
CA GLY A 37 -3.75 -14.17 3.50
C GLY A 37 -4.72 -13.57 4.52
N PRO A 38 -4.88 -14.21 5.70
CA PRO A 38 -5.79 -13.75 6.75
C PRO A 38 -5.42 -12.36 7.29
N ASP A 39 -4.16 -11.96 7.22
CA ASP A 39 -3.66 -10.65 7.66
C ASP A 39 -3.83 -9.55 6.60
N SER A 40 -4.37 -9.88 5.41
CA SER A 40 -4.69 -8.88 4.39
C SER A 40 -5.83 -7.99 4.85
N LEU A 41 -5.72 -6.68 4.59
CA LEU A 41 -6.74 -5.70 4.94
C LEU A 41 -8.15 -6.11 4.43
N VAL A 42 -8.24 -6.64 3.20
CA VAL A 42 -9.51 -7.07 2.62
C VAL A 42 -10.18 -8.18 3.41
N ASN A 43 -9.39 -9.08 4.02
CA ASN A 43 -9.90 -10.21 4.81
C ASN A 43 -10.13 -9.85 6.28
N GLN A 44 -9.57 -8.76 6.77
CA GLN A 44 -9.74 -8.32 8.14
C GLN A 44 -10.98 -7.43 8.36
N ILE A 45 -11.49 -6.76 7.30
CA ILE A 45 -12.67 -5.90 7.38
C ILE A 45 -13.92 -6.78 7.49
N ASP A 46 -14.65 -6.67 8.60
CA ASP A 46 -15.91 -7.38 8.80
C ASP A 46 -17.06 -6.69 8.08
N THR A 47 -17.27 -7.09 6.84
CA THR A 47 -18.32 -6.53 5.97
C THR A 47 -19.73 -6.84 6.48
N GLN A 48 -19.93 -7.96 7.18
CA GLN A 48 -21.22 -8.35 7.73
C GLN A 48 -21.58 -7.49 8.95
N ASP A 49 -20.59 -7.17 9.80
CA ASP A 49 -20.79 -6.27 10.93
C ASP A 49 -21.08 -4.84 10.44
N LEU A 50 -20.37 -4.37 9.42
CA LEU A 50 -20.65 -3.08 8.77
C LEU A 50 -22.10 -3.02 8.25
N LEU A 51 -22.56 -4.05 7.55
CA LEU A 51 -23.93 -4.13 7.06
C LEU A 51 -24.95 -4.11 8.21
N LYS A 52 -24.72 -4.90 9.26
CA LYS A 52 -25.59 -4.96 10.46
C LYS A 52 -25.69 -3.62 11.19
N LYS A 53 -24.60 -2.84 11.20
CA LYS A 53 -24.54 -1.51 11.77
C LYS A 53 -25.17 -0.43 10.87
N GLY A 54 -25.59 -0.80 9.67
CA GLY A 54 -26.27 0.09 8.73
C GLY A 54 -25.35 0.86 7.80
N GLN A 55 -24.09 0.43 7.62
CA GLN A 55 -23.22 1.00 6.58
C GLN A 55 -23.87 0.79 5.22
N LYS A 56 -24.05 1.87 4.50
CA LYS A 56 -24.52 1.92 3.11
C LYS A 56 -23.30 1.99 2.17
N ASP A 57 -23.58 2.14 0.87
CA ASP A 57 -22.51 2.39 -0.10
C ASP A 57 -21.62 3.54 0.36
N GLY A 58 -20.31 3.32 0.29
CA GLY A 58 -19.36 4.29 0.80
C GLY A 58 -17.95 4.02 0.27
N ALA A 59 -17.10 5.02 0.41
CA ALA A 59 -15.70 4.92 0.04
C ALA A 59 -14.81 5.77 0.94
N ILE A 60 -13.57 5.32 1.10
CA ILE A 60 -12.53 6.04 1.84
C ILE A 60 -11.18 5.84 1.17
N MET A 61 -10.41 6.89 1.02
CA MET A 61 -9.01 6.82 0.61
C MET A 61 -8.10 6.66 1.82
N PHE A 62 -6.98 5.98 1.63
CA PHE A 62 -5.96 5.85 2.66
C PHE A 62 -4.56 5.87 2.05
N CYS A 63 -3.59 6.22 2.86
CA CYS A 63 -2.19 5.94 2.59
C CYS A 63 -1.56 5.28 3.81
N CYS A 64 -0.57 4.44 3.58
CA CYS A 64 0.18 3.79 4.66
C CYS A 64 1.64 3.58 4.27
N ARG A 65 2.50 3.64 5.26
CA ARG A 65 3.92 3.32 5.14
C ARG A 65 4.08 1.81 5.32
N VAL A 66 4.56 1.14 4.28
CA VAL A 66 4.78 -0.30 4.25
C VAL A 66 6.26 -0.59 4.40
N ALA A 67 6.64 -1.21 5.51
CA ALA A 67 8.02 -1.59 5.78
C ALA A 67 8.50 -2.72 4.84
N THR A 68 9.81 -2.92 4.78
CA THR A 68 10.44 -4.02 4.01
C THR A 68 9.95 -5.42 4.40
N THR A 69 9.34 -5.56 5.58
CA THR A 69 8.71 -6.81 6.06
C THR A 69 7.26 -6.96 5.63
N GLY A 70 6.66 -5.92 5.02
CA GLY A 70 5.25 -5.87 4.66
C GLY A 70 4.32 -5.37 5.77
N ASN A 71 4.84 -5.04 6.95
CA ASN A 71 4.03 -4.47 8.02
C ASN A 71 3.68 -3.01 7.72
N VAL A 72 2.46 -2.61 8.08
CA VAL A 72 2.07 -1.20 8.10
C VAL A 72 2.63 -0.58 9.38
N VAL A 73 3.45 0.46 9.25
CA VAL A 73 4.09 1.15 10.40
C VAL A 73 3.54 2.55 10.64
N TRP A 74 2.77 3.06 9.72
CA TRP A 74 2.06 4.33 9.80
C TRP A 74 0.94 4.36 8.76
N TYR A 75 -0.18 5.04 9.05
CA TYR A 75 -1.28 5.20 8.10
C TYR A 75 -2.10 6.46 8.36
N ARG A 76 -2.83 6.89 7.32
CA ARG A 76 -3.89 7.92 7.37
C ARG A 76 -5.05 7.53 6.47
N THR A 77 -6.26 7.90 6.90
CA THR A 77 -7.47 7.87 6.09
C THR A 77 -7.89 9.29 5.74
N TYR A 78 -8.48 9.51 4.59
CA TYR A 78 -8.92 10.81 4.11
C TYR A 78 -9.94 10.70 2.98
N LEU A 79 -10.60 11.82 2.67
CA LEU A 79 -11.62 11.94 1.62
C LEU A 79 -12.73 10.87 1.74
N PRO A 80 -13.33 10.67 2.94
CA PRO A 80 -14.49 9.81 3.04
C PRO A 80 -15.65 10.36 2.22
N VAL A 81 -16.36 9.48 1.52
CA VAL A 81 -17.66 9.81 0.93
C VAL A 81 -18.65 10.00 2.09
N PRO A 82 -19.56 11.00 2.03
CA PRO A 82 -20.56 11.20 3.08
C PRO A 82 -21.30 9.91 3.45
N GLY A 83 -21.38 9.60 4.75
CA GLY A 83 -21.97 8.36 5.28
C GLY A 83 -21.01 7.17 5.36
N SER A 84 -19.70 7.38 5.18
CA SER A 84 -18.67 6.33 5.30
C SER A 84 -18.03 6.24 6.70
N ASP A 85 -18.63 6.84 7.73
CA ASP A 85 -18.02 6.93 9.07
C ASP A 85 -17.71 5.55 9.67
N LEU A 86 -18.67 4.61 9.57
CA LEU A 86 -18.47 3.24 10.05
C LEU A 86 -17.41 2.48 9.26
N LEU A 87 -17.37 2.71 7.93
CA LEU A 87 -16.34 2.14 7.06
C LEU A 87 -14.96 2.71 7.41
N GLU A 88 -14.85 4.02 7.62
CA GLU A 88 -13.59 4.66 8.02
C GLU A 88 -13.08 4.13 9.35
N GLU A 89 -13.94 4.02 10.36
CA GLU A 89 -13.58 3.47 11.66
C GLU A 89 -13.05 2.05 11.55
N GLU A 90 -13.74 1.18 10.79
CA GLU A 90 -13.31 -0.21 10.59
C GLU A 90 -11.99 -0.30 9.80
N VAL A 91 -11.81 0.50 8.74
CA VAL A 91 -10.56 0.54 7.98
C VAL A 91 -9.39 0.97 8.89
N ARG A 92 -9.56 2.04 9.67
CA ARG A 92 -8.53 2.51 10.61
C ARG A 92 -8.15 1.46 11.65
N LYS A 93 -9.13 0.74 12.19
CA LYS A 93 -8.92 -0.33 13.18
C LYS A 93 -8.12 -1.52 12.62
N ARG A 94 -8.14 -1.73 11.30
CA ARG A 94 -7.47 -2.86 10.66
C ARG A 94 -6.14 -2.52 10.02
N LEU A 95 -5.94 -1.26 9.60
CA LEU A 95 -4.73 -0.84 8.91
C LEU A 95 -3.45 -1.07 9.73
N ASP A 96 -3.48 -0.86 11.04
CA ASP A 96 -2.32 -1.04 11.92
C ASP A 96 -1.86 -2.51 12.05
N LYS A 97 -2.76 -3.45 11.74
CA LYS A 97 -2.54 -4.90 11.82
C LYS A 97 -2.39 -5.54 10.45
N ALA A 98 -2.68 -4.79 9.40
CA ALA A 98 -2.63 -5.31 8.04
C ALA A 98 -1.19 -5.62 7.61
N ARG A 99 -1.05 -6.69 6.83
CA ARG A 99 0.20 -7.04 6.16
C ARG A 99 -0.01 -7.00 4.65
N LEU A 100 0.94 -6.34 3.99
CA LEU A 100 1.04 -6.29 2.55
C LEU A 100 2.22 -7.17 2.09
N ALA A 101 2.19 -7.65 0.87
CA ALA A 101 3.41 -8.14 0.25
C ALA A 101 4.37 -6.95 0.10
N PRO A 102 5.62 -7.02 0.57
CA PRO A 102 6.53 -5.88 0.54
C PRO A 102 6.93 -5.51 -0.88
N ALA A 103 7.18 -4.21 -1.10
CA ALA A 103 7.69 -3.71 -2.36
C ALA A 103 9.12 -4.19 -2.62
N ILE A 104 9.47 -4.38 -3.89
CA ILE A 104 10.83 -4.70 -4.35
C ILE A 104 11.26 -3.65 -5.37
N TYR A 105 12.45 -3.10 -5.18
CA TYR A 105 13.13 -2.20 -6.10
C TYR A 105 14.55 -2.70 -6.33
N GLU A 106 14.95 -2.86 -7.61
CA GLU A 106 16.26 -3.39 -8.00
C GLU A 106 16.64 -4.65 -7.18
N HIS A 107 15.72 -5.64 -7.20
CA HIS A 107 15.87 -6.95 -6.53
C HIS A 107 15.95 -6.91 -4.99
N LYS A 108 15.68 -5.78 -4.34
CA LYS A 108 15.75 -5.62 -2.88
C LYS A 108 14.42 -5.16 -2.30
N PRO A 109 14.00 -5.69 -1.15
CA PRO A 109 12.85 -5.14 -0.43
C PRO A 109 13.11 -3.68 -0.05
N VAL A 110 12.13 -2.81 -0.32
CA VAL A 110 12.18 -1.38 0.02
C VAL A 110 10.92 -0.97 0.77
N GLU A 111 11.07 0.09 1.55
CA GLU A 111 9.96 0.73 2.21
C GLU A 111 9.28 1.71 1.25
N VAL A 112 7.95 1.72 1.26
CA VAL A 112 7.17 2.56 0.35
C VAL A 112 5.99 3.23 1.05
N LEU A 113 5.51 4.32 0.47
CA LEU A 113 4.21 4.88 0.78
C LEU A 113 3.18 4.28 -0.18
N PHE A 114 2.30 3.43 0.35
CA PHE A 114 1.21 2.80 -0.39
C PHE A 114 -0.03 3.68 -0.33
N TYR A 115 -0.72 3.83 -1.44
CA TYR A 115 -1.98 4.54 -1.57
C TYR A 115 -3.09 3.59 -2.01
N GLY A 116 -4.24 3.66 -1.36
CA GLY A 116 -5.36 2.80 -1.70
C GLY A 116 -6.72 3.49 -1.53
N THR A 117 -7.73 2.86 -2.11
CA THR A 117 -9.13 3.27 -1.99
C THR A 117 -9.97 2.06 -1.62
N VAL A 118 -10.74 2.18 -0.54
CA VAL A 118 -11.68 1.16 -0.09
C VAL A 118 -13.08 1.55 -0.53
N PHE A 119 -13.77 0.64 -1.21
CA PHE A 119 -15.18 0.75 -1.57
C PHE A 119 -15.97 -0.33 -0.85
N PHE A 120 -17.04 0.09 -0.20
CA PHE A 120 -18.05 -0.80 0.34
C PHE A 120 -19.36 -0.56 -0.40
N SER A 121 -20.04 -1.61 -0.79
CA SER A 121 -21.35 -1.51 -1.44
C SER A 121 -22.28 -2.62 -0.98
N VAL A 122 -23.58 -2.39 -1.08
CA VAL A 122 -24.62 -3.39 -0.76
C VAL A 122 -25.35 -3.73 -2.06
N VAL A 123 -25.15 -4.95 -2.55
CA VAL A 123 -25.79 -5.44 -3.78
C VAL A 123 -26.68 -6.62 -3.44
N ASP A 124 -27.97 -6.52 -3.72
CA ASP A 124 -28.99 -7.54 -3.40
C ASP A 124 -28.97 -7.94 -1.92
N GLY A 125 -28.80 -6.93 -1.04
CA GLY A 125 -28.74 -7.11 0.41
C GLY A 125 -27.46 -7.76 0.93
N LYS A 126 -26.46 -7.96 0.08
CA LYS A 126 -25.15 -8.55 0.44
C LYS A 126 -24.03 -7.50 0.38
N PRO A 127 -23.16 -7.44 1.40
CA PRO A 127 -22.05 -6.52 1.39
C PRO A 127 -20.96 -6.98 0.42
N LYS A 128 -20.40 -6.05 -0.32
CA LYS A 128 -19.23 -6.23 -1.18
C LYS A 128 -18.16 -5.22 -0.79
N LEU A 129 -16.92 -5.66 -0.74
CA LEU A 129 -15.76 -4.83 -0.47
C LEU A 129 -14.77 -4.95 -1.61
N HIS A 130 -14.33 -3.80 -2.13
CA HIS A 130 -13.21 -3.70 -3.06
C HIS A 130 -12.16 -2.75 -2.48
N ILE A 131 -10.89 -3.12 -2.60
CA ILE A 131 -9.76 -2.26 -2.24
C ILE A 131 -8.85 -2.16 -3.45
N PHE A 132 -8.73 -0.95 -3.96
CA PHE A 132 -7.85 -0.63 -5.09
C PHE A 132 -6.50 -0.12 -4.57
N ALA A 133 -5.42 -0.52 -5.22
CA ALA A 133 -4.05 -0.09 -4.91
C ALA A 133 -3.68 1.21 -5.64
N HIS A 134 -4.62 2.14 -5.76
CA HIS A 134 -4.48 3.45 -6.38
C HIS A 134 -5.65 4.38 -5.97
N GLN A 135 -5.57 5.63 -6.41
CA GLN A 135 -6.59 6.67 -6.14
C GLN A 135 -7.01 7.42 -7.41
N GLU A 136 -6.55 6.97 -8.57
CA GLU A 136 -6.83 7.62 -9.84
C GLU A 136 -8.27 7.38 -10.26
N ALA A 137 -9.05 8.48 -10.43
CA ALA A 137 -10.49 8.42 -10.64
C ALA A 137 -10.91 7.67 -11.93
N ALA A 138 -10.11 7.77 -12.99
CA ALA A 138 -10.38 7.06 -14.24
C ALA A 138 -10.20 5.55 -14.06
N GLU A 139 -9.15 5.12 -13.37
CA GLU A 139 -8.86 3.72 -13.10
C GLU A 139 -9.86 3.10 -12.12
N LEU A 140 -10.31 3.87 -11.11
CA LEU A 140 -11.36 3.43 -10.18
C LEU A 140 -12.68 3.15 -10.91
N LYS A 141 -13.04 3.99 -11.90
CA LYS A 141 -14.25 3.78 -12.72
C LYS A 141 -14.11 2.58 -13.66
N ALA A 142 -12.91 2.39 -14.22
CA ALA A 142 -12.64 1.27 -15.12
C ALA A 142 -12.59 -0.08 -14.38
N ALA A 143 -12.36 -0.06 -13.07
CA ALA A 143 -12.23 -1.26 -12.21
C ALA A 143 -11.24 -2.29 -12.77
N ASN A 144 -10.15 -1.79 -13.38
CA ASN A 144 -9.10 -2.62 -13.96
C ASN A 144 -7.99 -2.93 -12.93
N ASP A 145 -6.99 -3.71 -13.30
CA ASP A 145 -5.92 -4.15 -12.41
C ASP A 145 -4.75 -3.15 -12.32
N PHE A 146 -5.02 -1.87 -12.44
CA PHE A 146 -4.02 -0.83 -12.28
C PHE A 146 -3.55 -0.71 -10.83
N ILE A 147 -2.22 -0.71 -10.62
CA ILE A 147 -1.58 -0.39 -9.35
C ILE A 147 -0.81 0.92 -9.54
N GLY A 148 -1.13 1.93 -8.74
CA GLY A 148 -0.48 3.24 -8.83
C GLY A 148 1.01 3.20 -8.43
N PRO A 149 1.82 4.16 -8.89
CA PRO A 149 3.23 4.25 -8.53
C PRO A 149 3.36 4.52 -7.01
N GLN A 150 4.36 3.90 -6.38
CA GLN A 150 4.54 3.97 -4.92
C GLN A 150 5.87 4.66 -4.59
N PRO A 151 5.87 5.82 -3.92
CA PRO A 151 7.09 6.50 -3.50
C PRO A 151 7.93 5.62 -2.59
N ILE A 152 9.21 5.46 -2.92
CA ILE A 152 10.19 4.72 -2.11
C ILE A 152 10.69 5.65 -1.00
N ILE A 153 10.66 5.16 0.25
CA ILE A 153 11.11 5.91 1.42
C ILE A 153 12.56 5.56 1.74
N GLY A 154 13.43 6.55 1.71
CA GLY A 154 14.86 6.37 1.96
C GLY A 154 15.57 5.56 0.87
N ALA A 155 16.58 4.79 1.22
CA ALA A 155 17.47 4.08 0.29
C ALA A 155 18.04 5.06 -0.77
N ASP A 156 17.86 4.76 -2.07
CA ASP A 156 18.32 5.61 -3.18
C ASP A 156 17.34 6.74 -3.54
N SER A 157 16.22 6.87 -2.83
CA SER A 157 15.21 7.92 -3.01
C SER A 157 15.49 9.09 -2.08
N LYS A 158 15.24 10.32 -2.55
CA LYS A 158 15.28 11.51 -1.69
C LYS A 158 14.00 11.68 -0.86
N PHE A 159 12.96 10.91 -1.15
CA PHE A 159 11.73 10.93 -0.37
C PHE A 159 11.94 10.23 0.97
N THR A 160 11.74 10.94 2.08
CA THR A 160 11.88 10.41 3.44
C THR A 160 10.56 10.33 4.20
N GLY A 161 9.47 10.72 3.54
CA GLY A 161 8.12 10.76 4.11
C GLY A 161 7.45 12.11 3.87
N LEU A 162 6.30 12.30 4.49
CA LEU A 162 5.53 13.55 4.43
C LEU A 162 5.90 14.42 5.64
N HIS A 163 6.42 15.61 5.40
CA HIS A 163 6.88 16.52 6.47
C HIS A 163 5.94 17.72 6.58
N TYR A 164 5.25 17.81 7.69
CA TYR A 164 4.40 18.96 7.99
C TYR A 164 5.27 20.23 8.19
N PRO A 165 5.01 21.35 7.46
CA PRO A 165 5.90 22.52 7.45
C PRO A 165 5.70 23.41 8.69
N LYS A 166 5.94 22.89 9.91
CA LYS A 166 5.70 23.59 11.19
C LYS A 166 6.35 24.97 11.28
N GLU A 167 7.58 25.10 10.75
CA GLU A 167 8.38 26.32 10.85
C GLU A 167 7.89 27.48 9.96
N ARG A 168 7.02 27.16 8.98
CA ARG A 168 6.51 28.13 8.00
C ARG A 168 5.07 28.53 8.24
N MET A 169 4.41 27.94 9.24
CA MET A 169 2.99 28.13 9.50
C MET A 169 2.76 28.87 10.80
N THR A 170 2.02 29.99 10.72
CA THR A 170 1.51 30.72 11.90
C THR A 170 0.31 30.04 12.56
N VAL A 171 -0.43 29.23 11.80
CA VAL A 171 -1.58 28.48 12.25
C VAL A 171 -1.46 27.04 11.75
N PHE A 172 -1.55 26.07 12.67
CA PHE A 172 -1.51 24.65 12.31
C PHE A 172 -2.85 24.20 11.79
N VAL A 173 -2.91 23.88 10.51
CA VAL A 173 -4.13 23.43 9.82
C VAL A 173 -3.92 22.06 9.21
N LYS A 174 -4.96 21.24 9.25
CA LYS A 174 -5.01 20.04 8.42
C LYS A 174 -5.29 20.47 6.99
N GLY A 175 -4.60 19.86 6.04
CA GLY A 175 -4.77 20.24 4.64
C GLY A 175 -4.49 19.12 3.66
N MET A 176 -4.86 19.39 2.41
CA MET A 176 -4.69 18.48 1.28
C MET A 176 -3.98 19.21 0.15
N VAL A 177 -2.99 18.55 -0.42
CA VAL A 177 -2.35 18.97 -1.68
C VAL A 177 -2.64 17.92 -2.74
N ARG A 178 -3.03 18.33 -3.93
CA ARG A 178 -3.07 17.44 -5.10
C ARG A 178 -1.83 17.64 -5.93
N LEU A 179 -1.02 16.61 -6.05
CA LEU A 179 0.16 16.60 -6.90
C LEU A 179 -0.17 15.92 -8.23
N ALA A 180 0.07 16.60 -9.34
CA ALA A 180 0.22 15.92 -10.62
C ALA A 180 1.66 15.43 -10.73
N LEU A 181 1.85 14.16 -10.96
CA LEU A 181 3.18 13.58 -11.14
C LEU A 181 3.19 12.56 -12.28
N LYS A 182 4.31 12.52 -12.99
CA LYS A 182 4.59 11.56 -14.05
C LYS A 182 5.77 10.70 -13.65
N VAL A 183 5.57 9.37 -13.66
CA VAL A 183 6.60 8.38 -13.33
C VAL A 183 6.79 7.44 -14.50
N ASP A 184 8.04 7.24 -14.93
CA ASP A 184 8.35 6.31 -16.00
C ASP A 184 8.31 4.83 -15.54
N ALA A 185 8.38 3.89 -16.49
CA ALA A 185 8.36 2.46 -16.20
C ALA A 185 9.62 1.96 -15.45
N ALA A 186 10.63 2.80 -15.26
CA ALA A 186 11.81 2.52 -14.44
C ALA A 186 11.70 3.11 -13.02
N GLY A 187 10.58 3.79 -12.70
CA GLY A 187 10.32 4.39 -11.39
C GLY A 187 10.95 5.78 -11.20
N ASN A 188 11.40 6.44 -12.25
CA ASN A 188 11.94 7.79 -12.15
C ASN A 188 10.82 8.84 -12.27
N LEU A 189 10.84 9.82 -11.38
CA LEU A 189 9.96 10.98 -11.46
C LEU A 189 10.36 11.86 -12.63
N GLN A 190 9.45 12.06 -13.60
CA GLN A 190 9.66 12.84 -14.83
C GLN A 190 9.08 14.23 -14.71
N ASP A 191 7.94 14.38 -14.02
CA ASP A 191 7.27 15.65 -13.79
C ASP A 191 6.61 15.68 -12.41
N LEU A 192 6.53 16.87 -11.81
CA LEU A 192 5.94 17.09 -10.49
C LEU A 192 5.39 18.50 -10.39
N GLN A 193 4.08 18.62 -10.19
CA GLN A 193 3.38 19.89 -10.03
C GLN A 193 2.36 19.83 -8.90
N ALA A 194 2.25 20.90 -8.11
CA ALA A 194 1.14 21.08 -7.18
C ALA A 194 -0.05 21.70 -7.92
N VAL A 195 -1.13 20.95 -8.09
CA VAL A 195 -2.32 21.39 -8.82
C VAL A 195 -3.29 22.18 -7.93
N SER A 196 -3.41 21.77 -6.65
CA SER A 196 -4.25 22.46 -5.69
C SER A 196 -3.74 22.27 -4.27
N GLU A 197 -4.07 23.25 -3.43
CA GLU A 197 -3.79 23.25 -1.99
C GLU A 197 -5.07 23.68 -1.26
N GLU A 198 -5.45 22.93 -0.25
CA GLU A 198 -6.62 23.21 0.62
C GLU A 198 -6.23 23.06 2.09
N PRO A 199 -6.33 24.11 2.94
CA PRO A 199 -6.68 25.50 2.59
C PRO A 199 -5.61 26.12 1.69
N PRO A 200 -5.98 27.12 0.86
CA PRO A 200 -5.04 27.75 -0.06
C PRO A 200 -4.01 28.61 0.68
N LEU A 201 -2.82 28.75 0.09
CA LEU A 201 -1.77 29.67 0.52
C LEU A 201 -1.23 29.45 1.94
N VAL A 202 -1.32 28.23 2.46
CA VAL A 202 -0.77 27.88 3.77
C VAL A 202 0.62 27.20 3.69
N GLY A 203 1.15 26.96 2.48
CA GLY A 203 2.50 26.46 2.26
C GLY A 203 2.62 24.92 2.23
N LEU A 204 1.51 24.20 2.25
CA LEU A 204 1.49 22.74 2.13
C LEU A 204 1.89 22.29 0.73
N ALA A 205 1.52 23.07 -0.33
CA ALA A 205 1.94 22.79 -1.69
C ALA A 205 3.46 22.81 -1.82
N GLN A 206 4.14 23.81 -1.23
CA GLN A 206 5.59 23.90 -1.25
C GLN A 206 6.23 22.75 -0.44
N ALA A 207 5.64 22.35 0.69
CA ALA A 207 6.10 21.19 1.45
C ALA A 207 6.00 19.91 0.61
N ALA A 208 4.87 19.67 -0.05
CA ALA A 208 4.67 18.52 -0.92
C ALA A 208 5.67 18.48 -2.08
N LEU A 209 5.89 19.59 -2.77
CA LEU A 209 6.92 19.67 -3.81
C LEU A 209 8.32 19.37 -3.26
N THR A 210 8.63 19.87 -2.07
CA THR A 210 9.93 19.59 -1.42
C THR A 210 10.07 18.11 -1.07
N ASP A 211 9.04 17.49 -0.46
CA ASP A 211 9.05 16.10 -0.07
C ASP A 211 9.26 15.17 -1.28
N PHE A 212 8.59 15.45 -2.39
CA PHE A 212 8.63 14.57 -3.58
C PHE A 212 9.76 14.89 -4.55
N THR A 213 10.45 16.04 -4.42
CA THR A 213 11.58 16.37 -5.32
C THR A 213 12.70 15.35 -5.21
N GLY A 214 13.01 14.68 -6.33
CA GLY A 214 14.01 13.62 -6.39
C GLY A 214 13.58 12.29 -5.76
N ALA A 215 12.28 12.12 -5.53
CA ALA A 215 11.70 10.84 -5.14
C ALA A 215 11.90 9.80 -6.25
N LYS A 216 12.17 8.56 -5.85
CA LYS A 216 12.06 7.38 -6.69
C LYS A 216 10.82 6.60 -6.34
N PHE A 217 10.33 5.81 -7.26
CA PHE A 217 9.10 5.06 -7.14
C PHE A 217 9.29 3.60 -7.52
N ILE A 218 8.50 2.73 -6.93
CA ILE A 218 8.07 1.54 -7.65
C ILE A 218 7.18 2.07 -8.76
N PRO A 219 7.42 1.74 -10.06
CA PRO A 219 6.57 2.21 -11.15
C PRO A 219 5.13 1.75 -10.99
N ALA A 220 4.21 2.36 -11.73
CA ALA A 220 2.86 1.81 -11.84
C ALA A 220 2.89 0.45 -12.54
N PHE A 221 1.90 -0.39 -12.24
CA PHE A 221 1.73 -1.69 -12.88
C PHE A 221 0.35 -1.78 -13.54
N ARG A 222 0.30 -2.41 -14.71
CA ARG A 222 -0.92 -2.76 -15.42
C ARG A 222 -0.76 -4.16 -16.01
N ASP A 223 -1.73 -5.04 -15.75
CA ASP A 223 -1.70 -6.45 -16.20
C ASP A 223 -0.39 -7.18 -15.81
N GLY A 224 0.20 -6.80 -14.66
CA GLY A 224 1.44 -7.39 -14.14
C GLY A 224 2.73 -6.75 -14.65
N ASP A 225 2.69 -5.84 -15.61
CA ASP A 225 3.85 -5.18 -16.19
C ASP A 225 4.07 -3.76 -15.68
N PRO A 226 5.32 -3.31 -15.47
CA PRO A 226 5.63 -1.93 -15.11
C PRO A 226 5.35 -0.99 -16.28
N VAL A 227 4.61 0.09 -16.01
CA VAL A 227 4.20 1.08 -17.02
C VAL A 227 4.52 2.51 -16.60
N GLU A 228 4.70 3.39 -17.59
CA GLU A 228 4.67 4.84 -17.36
C GLU A 228 3.26 5.25 -16.92
N SER A 229 3.17 6.18 -15.99
CA SER A 229 1.89 6.70 -15.50
C SER A 229 1.94 8.18 -15.21
N SER A 230 0.80 8.85 -15.46
CA SER A 230 0.54 10.22 -15.01
C SER A 230 -0.66 10.17 -14.10
N ILE A 231 -0.50 10.60 -12.85
CA ILE A 231 -1.54 10.48 -11.82
C ILE A 231 -1.72 11.80 -11.07
N LEU A 232 -2.91 11.94 -10.46
CA LEU A 232 -3.20 12.96 -9.46
C LEU A 232 -3.14 12.33 -8.07
N LEU A 233 -2.10 12.64 -7.30
CA LEU A 233 -1.88 12.08 -5.98
C LEU A 233 -2.37 13.07 -4.90
N PRO A 234 -3.43 12.74 -4.13
CA PRO A 234 -3.82 13.51 -2.97
C PRO A 234 -2.88 13.23 -1.78
N VAL A 235 -2.26 14.28 -1.28
CA VAL A 235 -1.33 14.22 -0.13
C VAL A 235 -1.96 14.93 1.04
N ARG A 236 -2.21 14.22 2.13
CA ARG A 236 -2.80 14.75 3.35
C ARG A 236 -1.73 15.16 4.34
N TYR A 237 -1.74 16.41 4.76
CA TYR A 237 -0.92 16.96 5.84
C TYR A 237 -1.74 17.18 7.10
N GLU A 238 -1.22 16.77 8.23
CA GLU A 238 -1.79 17.01 9.56
C GLU A 238 -0.68 17.39 10.53
N PRO A 239 -0.90 18.37 11.42
CA PRO A 239 0.05 18.66 12.49
C PRO A 239 0.15 17.43 13.41
N GLU A 240 1.37 17.07 13.76
CA GLU A 240 1.68 16.03 14.75
C GLU A 240 1.70 16.62 16.17
#